data_60025960a53b9c067d2362ed0efd8fe4
#
_entry.id   60025960a53b9c067d2362ed0efd8fe4
#
_cell.length_a   1.000
_cell.length_b   1.000
_cell.length_c   1.000
_cell.angle_alpha   90.00
_cell.angle_beta   90.00
_cell.angle_gamma   90.00
#
_symmetry.space_group_name_H-M   'P 1'
#
loop_
_entity.id
_entity.type
_entity.pdbx_description
1 polymer ?
#
loop_
_entity_poly.entity_id
_entity_poly.type
_entity_poly.pdbx_seq_one_letter_code
_entity_poly.pdbx_strand_id
1 'polypeptide(L)' 'MTLSDRLNKIIEEQNVSKVDFARRIGVTKNYIYILTGNSRKDTDQNKVISPMLAKVISMEFGYDENWILNGDE' A
#
# COMPACT_ATOMS: atom_id res chain seq x y z
N MET A 1 -5.14 -11.99 -0.54
CA MET A 1 -4.08 -11.04 -0.17
C MET A 1 -4.64 -9.93 0.69
N THR A 2 -3.92 -9.58 1.73
CA THR A 2 -4.30 -8.43 2.53
C THR A 2 -3.81 -7.17 1.85
N LEU A 3 -4.27 -6.02 2.34
CA LEU A 3 -3.75 -4.75 1.84
C LEU A 3 -2.24 -4.68 2.03
N SER A 4 -1.77 -5.15 3.17
CA SER A 4 -0.35 -5.18 3.45
C SER A 4 0.41 -5.96 2.37
N ASP A 5 -0.11 -7.12 2.01
CA ASP A 5 0.49 -7.95 0.97
C ASP A 5 0.53 -7.22 -0.36
N ARG A 6 -0.56 -6.58 -0.72
CA ARG A 6 -0.63 -5.87 -1.99
C ARG A 6 0.37 -4.73 -2.07
N LEU A 7 0.45 -3.95 -1.00
CA LEU A 7 1.40 -2.83 -0.99
C LEU A 7 2.84 -3.31 -1.00
N ASN A 8 3.12 -4.36 -0.25
CA ASN A 8 4.47 -4.93 -0.27
C ASN A 8 4.83 -5.48 -1.64
N LYS A 9 3.85 -6.04 -2.34
CA LYS A 9 4.09 -6.53 -3.69
C LYS A 9 4.47 -5.39 -4.63
N ILE A 10 3.77 -4.28 -4.54
CA ILE A 10 4.09 -3.12 -5.36
C ILE A 10 5.51 -2.62 -5.05
N ILE A 11 5.81 -2.49 -3.78
CA ILE A 11 7.12 -1.99 -3.36
C ILE A 11 8.22 -2.89 -3.89
N GLU A 12 8.02 -4.19 -3.78
CA GLU A 12 8.99 -5.16 -4.25
C GLU A 12 9.17 -5.11 -5.76
N GLU A 13 8.05 -5.09 -6.47
CA GLU A 13 8.10 -5.09 -7.93
C GLU A 13 8.71 -3.81 -8.48
N GLN A 14 8.46 -2.70 -7.81
CA GLN A 14 9.01 -1.42 -8.24
C GLN A 14 10.42 -1.19 -7.75
N ASN A 15 10.89 -2.07 -6.90
CA ASN A 15 12.25 -2.01 -6.37
C ASN A 15 12.53 -0.67 -5.69
N VAL A 16 11.60 -0.24 -4.87
CA VAL A 16 11.74 1.00 -4.09
C VAL A 16 11.70 0.66 -2.61
N SER A 17 12.21 1.57 -1.79
CA SER A 17 12.11 1.39 -0.35
C SER A 17 10.74 1.88 0.11
N LYS A 18 10.36 1.49 1.32
CA LYS A 18 9.11 1.99 1.89
C LYS A 18 9.15 3.50 2.06
N VAL A 19 10.32 4.04 2.37
CA VAL A 19 10.47 5.48 2.50
C VAL A 19 10.23 6.17 1.16
N ASP A 20 10.81 5.63 0.10
CA ASP A 20 10.60 6.18 -1.23
C ASP A 20 9.16 6.07 -1.67
N PHE A 21 8.57 4.91 -1.40
CA PHE A 21 7.18 4.68 -1.75
C PHE A 21 6.29 5.73 -1.09
N ALA A 22 6.51 5.97 0.21
CA ALA A 22 5.72 6.95 0.94
C ALA A 22 5.92 8.35 0.36
N ARG A 23 7.16 8.69 0.06
CA ARG A 23 7.47 10.01 -0.48
C ARG A 23 6.78 10.22 -1.82
N ARG A 24 6.79 9.21 -2.66
CA ARG A 24 6.24 9.34 -4.00
C ARG A 24 4.72 9.49 -4.02
N ILE A 25 4.06 8.94 -3.02
CA ILE A 25 2.60 9.07 -2.96
C ILE A 25 2.14 10.10 -1.95
N GLY A 26 3.09 10.79 -1.30
CA GLY A 26 2.75 11.95 -0.48
C GLY A 26 2.27 11.65 0.92
N VAL A 27 2.73 10.55 1.50
CA VAL A 27 2.36 10.20 2.88
C VAL A 27 3.63 10.00 3.69
N THR A 28 3.47 9.89 5.02
CA THR A 28 4.63 9.68 5.87
C THR A 28 5.11 8.24 5.79
N LYS A 29 6.38 8.05 6.07
CA LYS A 29 6.92 6.69 6.10
C LYS A 29 6.29 5.86 7.20
N ASN A 30 5.95 6.48 8.33
CA ASN A 30 5.30 5.76 9.40
C ASN A 30 3.97 5.18 8.97
N TYR A 31 3.23 5.95 8.20
CA TYR A 31 1.95 5.49 7.68
C TYR A 31 2.15 4.23 6.83
N ILE A 32 3.16 4.26 5.97
CA ILE A 32 3.44 3.09 5.13
C ILE A 32 3.93 1.91 5.94
N TYR A 33 4.75 2.14 6.96
CA TYR A 33 5.18 1.05 7.82
C TYR A 33 4.00 0.40 8.52
N ILE A 34 3.02 1.21 8.94
CA ILE A 34 1.82 0.66 9.56
C ILE A 34 1.03 -0.16 8.56
N LEU A 35 0.85 0.36 7.35
CA LEU A 35 0.05 -0.33 6.34
C LEU A 35 0.69 -1.60 5.82
N THR A 36 2.00 -1.62 5.69
CA THR A 36 2.71 -2.75 5.09
C THR A 36 3.39 -3.62 6.10
N GLY A 37 3.37 -3.19 7.35
CA GLY A 37 4.30 -3.69 8.26
C GLY A 37 3.94 -4.88 8.96
N ASN A 38 4.65 -5.08 9.91
CA ASN A 38 4.76 -6.14 10.79
C ASN A 38 3.82 -5.99 11.94
N SER A 39 2.69 -5.40 11.69
CA SER A 39 1.75 -5.22 12.75
C SER A 39 1.25 -6.55 13.22
N ARG A 40 0.71 -6.55 14.38
CA ARG A 40 0.19 -7.74 14.97
C ARG A 40 -0.98 -8.25 14.17
N LYS A 41 -1.20 -9.54 14.26
CA LYS A 41 -2.26 -10.17 13.50
C LYS A 41 -3.62 -9.55 13.74
N ASP A 42 -3.85 -9.16 14.97
CA ASP A 42 -5.16 -8.64 15.33
C ASP A 42 -5.45 -7.27 14.75
N THR A 43 -4.43 -6.59 14.23
CA THR A 43 -4.64 -5.28 13.63
C THR A 43 -4.66 -5.32 12.12
N ASP A 44 -4.18 -6.40 11.52
CA ASP A 44 -4.08 -6.48 10.07
C ASP A 44 -5.41 -6.38 9.37
N GLN A 45 -6.40 -7.03 9.90
CA GLN A 45 -7.68 -7.08 9.24
C GLN A 45 -8.42 -5.76 9.26
N ASN A 46 -7.94 -4.81 10.05
CA ASN A 46 -8.56 -3.51 10.14
C ASN A 46 -7.89 -2.46 9.29
N LYS A 47 -6.86 -2.84 8.57
CA LYS A 47 -6.15 -1.88 7.75
C LYS A 47 -6.92 -1.61 6.47
N VAL A 48 -7.12 -0.34 6.21
CA VAL A 48 -7.81 0.09 5.00
C VAL A 48 -7.04 1.24 4.39
N ILE A 49 -7.27 1.44 3.11
CA ILE A 49 -6.67 2.55 2.39
C ILE A 49 -7.80 3.33 1.76
N SER A 50 -7.63 4.64 1.71
CA SER A 50 -8.68 5.47 1.13
C SER A 50 -8.68 5.30 -0.39
N PRO A 51 -9.86 5.45 -1.01
CA PRO A 51 -9.92 5.38 -2.47
C PRO A 51 -9.02 6.40 -3.15
N MET A 52 -8.90 7.59 -2.56
CA MET A 52 -8.05 8.62 -3.13
C MET A 52 -6.59 8.19 -3.14
N LEU A 53 -6.13 7.59 -2.05
CA LEU A 53 -4.75 7.15 -1.99
C LEU A 53 -4.51 5.98 -2.94
N ALA A 54 -5.47 5.08 -3.06
CA ALA A 54 -5.36 3.99 -4.03
C ALA A 54 -5.22 4.55 -5.44
N LYS A 55 -5.94 5.60 -5.74
CA LYS A 55 -5.84 6.25 -7.04
C LYS A 55 -4.46 6.86 -7.26
N VAL A 56 -3.91 7.50 -6.24
CA VAL A 56 -2.58 8.09 -6.33
C VAL A 56 -1.55 7.00 -6.61
N ILE A 57 -1.63 5.89 -5.90
CA ILE A 57 -0.71 4.78 -6.12
C ILE A 57 -0.86 4.24 -7.54
N SER A 58 -2.09 4.10 -7.98
CA SER A 58 -2.37 3.63 -9.33
C SER A 58 -1.72 4.51 -10.38
N MET A 59 -1.85 5.81 -10.20
CA MET A 59 -1.29 6.77 -11.16
C MET A 59 0.23 6.82 -11.11
N GLU A 60 0.77 6.70 -9.92
CA GLU A 60 2.22 6.81 -9.75
C GLU A 60 2.95 5.57 -10.26
N PHE A 61 2.40 4.40 -10.01
CA PHE A 61 3.09 3.14 -10.28
C PHE A 61 2.45 2.29 -11.38
N GLY A 62 1.28 2.67 -11.85
CA GLY A 62 0.66 1.95 -12.96
C GLY A 62 -0.09 0.68 -12.58
N TYR A 63 -0.60 0.63 -11.38
CA TYR A 63 -1.38 -0.54 -10.94
C TYR A 63 -2.86 -0.23 -11.00
N ASP A 64 -3.66 -1.28 -11.05
CA ASP A 64 -5.10 -1.12 -11.08
C ASP A 64 -5.60 -0.62 -9.73
N GLU A 65 -6.31 0.49 -9.77
CA GLU A 65 -6.83 1.13 -8.58
C GLU A 65 -7.75 0.20 -7.79
N ASN A 66 -8.59 -0.53 -8.49
CA ASN A 66 -9.53 -1.42 -7.83
C ASN A 66 -8.80 -2.57 -7.13
N TRP A 67 -7.75 -3.08 -7.77
CA TRP A 67 -6.94 -4.12 -7.16
C TRP A 67 -6.27 -3.63 -5.89
N ILE A 68 -5.75 -2.40 -5.93
CA ILE A 68 -5.10 -1.82 -4.75
C ILE A 68 -6.10 -1.70 -3.61
N LEU A 69 -7.29 -1.24 -3.93
CA LEU A 69 -8.29 -0.95 -2.92
C LEU A 69 -8.98 -2.21 -2.39
N ASN A 70 -9.34 -3.12 -3.27
CA ASN A 70 -10.18 -4.25 -2.91
C ASN A 70 -9.55 -5.63 -3.08
N GLY A 71 -8.48 -5.70 -3.78
CA GLY A 71 -7.82 -6.97 -4.03
C GLY A 71 -8.40 -7.67 -5.25
N ASP A 72 -8.13 -8.96 -5.33
CA ASP A 72 -8.44 -9.75 -6.50
C ASP A 72 -9.88 -10.16 -6.62
N GLU A 73 -10.64 -9.82 -5.67
CA GLU A 73 -12.03 -10.29 -5.70
C GLU A 73 -12.88 -9.59 -6.73
#